data_99ddb2f61658ac6b9c998848510e2dbc
#
_entry.id   99ddb2f61658ac6b9c998848510e2dbc
#
_cell.length_a   1.000
_cell.length_b   1.000
_cell.length_c   1.000
_cell.angle_alpha   90.00
_cell.angle_beta   90.00
_cell.angle_gamma   90.00
#
_symmetry.space_group_name_H-M   'P 1'
#
loop_
_entity.id
_entity.type
_entity.pdbx_description
1 polymer ?
#
loop_
_entity_poly.entity_id
_entity_poly.type
_entity_poly.pdbx_seq_one_letter_code
_entity_poly.pdbx_strand_id
1 'polypeptide(L)'
;MTTDTRESAKVAIVTGAGHPDGIGAASAKALRDQGYEVITFDLEGADHAVDVTDAQQVATAVQAVAADFGHLDALVNNAGVGVGSANLLEQTSEDLDLTLAVNVKGLVNCCQAAIPHMLQTGGGAIVNVASLCGLRALPAIPHAYTASKFAVVGLTKSMALEFGPNHIRINAVCPGSVDTQMRSKAISLLAEQEGISLEDAEALETSTISLGSAATPSEVAAVVAFLCSENAAQITGAAIPVDGGMTGGF
;
A
#
# COMPACT_ATOMS: atom_id res chain seq x y z
N MET A 1 -14.63 -23.38 36.37
CA MET A 1 -14.57 -23.24 34.91
C MET A 1 -13.78 -21.96 34.64
N THR A 2 -12.49 -22.09 34.43
CA THR A 2 -11.63 -20.99 34.00
C THR A 2 -11.86 -20.81 32.50
N THR A 3 -12.59 -19.77 32.13
CA THR A 3 -12.65 -19.30 30.73
C THR A 3 -11.25 -18.88 30.34
N ASP A 4 -10.59 -19.73 29.55
CA ASP A 4 -9.33 -19.38 28.87
C ASP A 4 -9.65 -18.31 27.80
N THR A 5 -9.70 -17.06 28.25
CA THR A 5 -9.77 -15.91 27.33
C THR A 5 -8.37 -15.66 26.79
N ARG A 6 -7.83 -16.55 25.95
CA ARG A 6 -6.85 -16.16 24.99
C ARG A 6 -7.61 -15.27 24.01
N GLU A 7 -7.37 -13.96 24.05
CA GLU A 7 -7.76 -13.10 22.94
C GLU A 7 -7.21 -13.76 21.67
N SER A 8 -8.10 -14.08 20.74
CA SER A 8 -7.65 -14.61 19.44
C SER A 8 -6.74 -13.59 18.81
N ALA A 9 -5.61 -14.03 18.24
CA ALA A 9 -4.68 -13.14 17.56
C ALA A 9 -5.44 -12.36 16.47
N LYS A 10 -5.19 -11.05 16.35
CA LYS A 10 -5.77 -10.23 15.28
C LYS A 10 -5.34 -10.75 13.91
N VAL A 11 -6.22 -10.66 12.94
CA VAL A 11 -5.99 -11.18 11.56
C VAL A 11 -5.83 -10.03 10.59
N ALA A 12 -4.80 -10.12 9.74
CA ALA A 12 -4.53 -9.12 8.72
C ALA A 12 -4.33 -9.76 7.34
N ILE A 13 -4.80 -9.08 6.29
CA ILE A 13 -4.49 -9.39 4.90
C ILE A 13 -3.54 -8.30 4.36
N VAL A 14 -2.47 -8.72 3.67
CA VAL A 14 -1.54 -7.80 2.99
C VAL A 14 -1.45 -8.18 1.52
N THR A 15 -1.80 -7.26 0.62
CA THR A 15 -1.71 -7.48 -0.83
C THR A 15 -0.39 -6.99 -1.40
N GLY A 16 0.08 -7.59 -2.51
CA GLY A 16 1.35 -7.22 -3.12
C GLY A 16 2.56 -7.56 -2.24
N ALA A 17 2.52 -8.72 -1.55
CA ALA A 17 3.51 -9.12 -0.56
C ALA A 17 4.38 -10.31 -0.99
N GLY A 18 4.33 -10.70 -2.26
CA GLY A 18 5.10 -11.85 -2.78
C GLY A 18 6.60 -11.59 -2.96
N HIS A 19 7.00 -10.32 -3.15
CA HIS A 19 8.43 -9.99 -3.28
C HIS A 19 9.06 -9.75 -1.89
N PRO A 20 10.11 -10.51 -1.49
CA PRO A 20 10.66 -10.47 -0.12
C PRO A 20 11.21 -9.12 0.29
N ASP A 21 11.76 -8.35 -0.65
CA ASP A 21 12.36 -7.04 -0.41
C ASP A 21 11.36 -5.87 -0.64
N GLY A 22 10.06 -6.19 -0.76
CA GLY A 22 9.00 -5.21 -1.00
C GLY A 22 8.39 -4.64 0.28
N ILE A 23 7.69 -3.51 0.14
CA ILE A 23 6.93 -2.88 1.24
C ILE A 23 5.86 -3.84 1.77
N GLY A 24 5.23 -4.64 0.90
CA GLY A 24 4.19 -5.61 1.30
C GLY A 24 4.74 -6.69 2.24
N ALA A 25 5.86 -7.32 1.86
CA ALA A 25 6.51 -8.34 2.70
C ALA A 25 7.01 -7.75 4.03
N ALA A 26 7.60 -6.54 4.00
CA ALA A 26 8.01 -5.82 5.20
C ALA A 26 6.80 -5.49 6.11
N SER A 27 5.67 -5.07 5.52
CA SER A 27 4.43 -4.79 6.26
C SER A 27 3.86 -6.06 6.89
N ALA A 28 3.84 -7.17 6.16
CA ALA A 28 3.42 -8.46 6.69
C ALA A 28 4.29 -8.89 7.88
N LYS A 29 5.62 -8.72 7.76
CA LYS A 29 6.53 -8.99 8.87
C LYS A 29 6.26 -8.09 10.08
N ALA A 30 6.13 -6.78 9.88
CA ALA A 30 5.89 -5.82 10.96
C ALA A 30 4.57 -6.09 11.71
N LEU A 31 3.52 -6.53 11.01
CA LEU A 31 2.26 -6.94 11.63
C LEU A 31 2.40 -8.26 12.41
N ARG A 32 3.13 -9.25 11.87
CA ARG A 32 3.44 -10.50 12.61
C ARG A 32 4.23 -10.21 13.89
N ASP A 33 5.20 -9.28 13.85
CA ASP A 33 5.96 -8.86 15.02
C ASP A 33 5.06 -8.17 16.08
N GLN A 34 3.88 -7.64 15.69
CA GLN A 34 2.85 -7.11 16.57
C GLN A 34 1.81 -8.16 17.03
N GLY A 35 1.98 -9.43 16.66
CA GLY A 35 1.11 -10.53 17.06
C GLY A 35 -0.11 -10.75 16.17
N TYR A 36 -0.12 -10.20 14.95
CA TYR A 36 -1.14 -10.54 13.95
C TYR A 36 -0.87 -11.89 13.30
N GLU A 37 -1.91 -12.65 13.05
CA GLU A 37 -1.92 -13.68 12.01
C GLU A 37 -2.06 -12.97 10.67
N VAL A 38 -1.03 -13.11 9.80
CA VAL A 38 -0.96 -12.33 8.55
C VAL A 38 -0.99 -13.26 7.34
N ILE A 39 -1.98 -13.05 6.51
CA ILE A 39 -2.17 -13.75 5.25
C ILE A 39 -1.78 -12.80 4.10
N THR A 40 -0.90 -13.26 3.24
CA THR A 40 -0.38 -12.48 2.12
C THR A 40 -1.04 -12.87 0.80
N PHE A 41 -1.36 -11.87 -0.02
CA PHE A 41 -1.90 -12.03 -1.38
C PHE A 41 -0.95 -11.42 -2.40
N ASP A 42 -0.64 -12.14 -3.46
CA ASP A 42 0.08 -11.64 -4.63
C ASP A 42 -0.20 -12.57 -5.82
N LEU A 43 0.29 -12.24 -7.00
CA LEU A 43 0.25 -13.15 -8.15
C LEU A 43 1.13 -14.38 -7.93
N GLU A 44 2.28 -14.19 -7.26
CA GLU A 44 3.27 -15.22 -6.95
C GLU A 44 3.95 -14.91 -5.60
N GLY A 45 4.54 -15.92 -4.96
CA GLY A 45 5.39 -15.74 -3.77
C GLY A 45 4.66 -15.35 -2.48
N ALA A 46 3.33 -15.48 -2.43
CA ALA A 46 2.48 -15.18 -1.27
C ALA A 46 1.74 -16.44 -0.79
N ASP A 47 1.04 -16.34 0.35
CA ASP A 47 0.24 -17.45 0.90
C ASP A 47 -0.90 -17.84 -0.06
N HIS A 48 -1.51 -16.86 -0.73
CA HIS A 48 -2.54 -17.05 -1.74
C HIS A 48 -2.18 -16.32 -3.05
N ALA A 49 -2.27 -17.04 -4.17
CA ALA A 49 -2.17 -16.46 -5.51
C ALA A 49 -3.49 -15.75 -5.84
N VAL A 50 -3.49 -14.41 -5.81
CA VAL A 50 -4.68 -13.57 -6.02
C VAL A 50 -4.35 -12.40 -6.92
N ASP A 51 -5.05 -12.29 -8.04
CA ASP A 51 -5.06 -11.08 -8.87
C ASP A 51 -6.07 -10.09 -8.27
N VAL A 52 -5.60 -8.97 -7.74
CA VAL A 52 -6.46 -7.93 -7.15
C VAL A 52 -7.41 -7.29 -8.17
N THR A 53 -7.12 -7.40 -9.47
CA THR A 53 -8.00 -6.89 -10.54
C THR A 53 -9.23 -7.76 -10.77
N ASP A 54 -9.19 -9.03 -10.33
CA ASP A 54 -10.30 -9.98 -10.38
C ASP A 54 -11.10 -9.95 -9.07
N ALA A 55 -12.23 -9.24 -9.09
CA ALA A 55 -13.09 -9.08 -7.92
C ALA A 55 -13.58 -10.41 -7.33
N GLN A 56 -13.78 -11.45 -8.17
CA GLN A 56 -14.26 -12.75 -7.70
C GLN A 56 -13.16 -13.53 -6.98
N GLN A 57 -11.92 -13.51 -7.49
CA GLN A 57 -10.77 -14.11 -6.80
C GLN A 57 -10.56 -13.44 -5.43
N VAL A 58 -10.56 -12.09 -5.40
CA VAL A 58 -10.42 -11.33 -4.16
C VAL A 58 -11.51 -11.70 -3.17
N ALA A 59 -12.78 -11.67 -3.59
CA ALA A 59 -13.91 -11.99 -2.70
C ALA A 59 -13.80 -13.42 -2.14
N THR A 60 -13.43 -14.39 -2.98
CA THR A 60 -13.25 -15.79 -2.56
C THR A 60 -12.12 -15.94 -1.56
N ALA A 61 -10.96 -15.30 -1.81
CA ALA A 61 -9.80 -15.40 -0.93
C ALA A 61 -10.05 -14.72 0.43
N VAL A 62 -10.64 -13.52 0.44
CA VAL A 62 -10.98 -12.81 1.69
C VAL A 62 -12.03 -13.58 2.49
N GLN A 63 -13.06 -14.14 1.83
CA GLN A 63 -14.06 -14.98 2.50
C GLN A 63 -13.43 -16.22 3.13
N ALA A 64 -12.46 -16.86 2.47
CA ALA A 64 -11.76 -18.03 3.03
C ALA A 64 -11.00 -17.64 4.31
N VAL A 65 -10.22 -16.54 4.27
CA VAL A 65 -9.51 -16.02 5.46
C VAL A 65 -10.48 -15.72 6.59
N ALA A 66 -11.56 -14.99 6.33
CA ALA A 66 -12.54 -14.64 7.35
C ALA A 66 -13.27 -15.87 7.92
N ALA A 67 -13.47 -16.93 7.12
CA ALA A 67 -14.06 -18.18 7.58
C ALA A 67 -13.09 -18.99 8.45
N ASP A 68 -11.82 -19.04 8.11
CA ASP A 68 -10.80 -19.81 8.84
C ASP A 68 -10.51 -19.22 10.22
N PHE A 69 -10.50 -17.90 10.34
CA PHE A 69 -10.18 -17.21 11.59
C PHE A 69 -11.40 -16.66 12.33
N GLY A 70 -12.56 -16.54 11.68
CA GLY A 70 -13.80 -16.01 12.26
C GLY A 70 -13.88 -14.49 12.30
N HIS A 71 -12.81 -13.76 11.94
CA HIS A 71 -12.73 -12.29 11.92
C HIS A 71 -11.66 -11.79 10.96
N LEU A 72 -11.69 -10.49 10.67
CA LEU A 72 -10.65 -9.78 9.93
C LEU A 72 -10.48 -8.38 10.55
N ASP A 73 -9.30 -8.07 11.07
CA ASP A 73 -9.02 -6.85 11.81
C ASP A 73 -8.28 -5.80 11.00
N ALA A 74 -7.46 -6.23 10.03
CA ALA A 74 -6.69 -5.29 9.21
C ALA A 74 -6.61 -5.72 7.74
N LEU A 75 -6.57 -4.71 6.86
CA LEU A 75 -6.27 -4.86 5.44
C LEU A 75 -5.18 -3.86 5.04
N VAL A 76 -4.11 -4.35 4.43
CA VAL A 76 -3.07 -3.51 3.83
C VAL A 76 -3.15 -3.65 2.30
N ASN A 77 -3.66 -2.62 1.64
CA ASN A 77 -3.68 -2.53 0.19
C ASN A 77 -2.33 -1.99 -0.30
N ASN A 78 -1.40 -2.91 -0.60
CA ASN A 78 -0.07 -2.55 -1.08
C ASN A 78 0.15 -2.94 -2.55
N ALA A 79 -0.61 -3.87 -3.11
CA ALA A 79 -0.49 -4.22 -4.54
C ALA A 79 -0.54 -2.97 -5.42
N GLY A 80 0.42 -2.85 -6.33
CA GLY A 80 0.50 -1.68 -7.20
C GLY A 80 1.57 -1.79 -8.27
N VAL A 81 1.33 -1.12 -9.38
CA VAL A 81 2.23 -1.05 -10.52
C VAL A 81 2.47 0.41 -10.93
N GLY A 82 3.64 0.66 -11.53
CA GLY A 82 3.97 1.95 -12.14
C GLY A 82 4.46 1.68 -13.56
N VAL A 83 3.56 1.63 -14.52
CA VAL A 83 3.86 1.39 -15.92
C VAL A 83 3.52 2.61 -16.78
N GLY A 84 4.08 2.64 -17.97
CA GLY A 84 3.86 3.70 -18.96
C GLY A 84 4.95 4.76 -19.01
N SER A 85 4.79 5.69 -19.95
CA SER A 85 5.72 6.80 -20.17
C SER A 85 5.39 8.00 -19.28
N ALA A 86 6.42 8.74 -18.90
CA ALA A 86 6.29 10.09 -18.33
C ALA A 86 5.98 11.17 -19.41
N ASN A 87 6.11 10.82 -20.70
CA ASN A 87 5.67 11.63 -21.80
C ASN A 87 4.21 11.34 -22.13
N LEU A 88 3.33 12.31 -21.98
CA LEU A 88 1.89 12.14 -22.23
C LEU A 88 1.58 11.66 -23.64
N LEU A 89 2.36 12.08 -24.63
CA LEU A 89 2.14 11.71 -26.04
C LEU A 89 2.55 10.27 -26.37
N GLU A 90 3.28 9.62 -25.46
CA GLU A 90 3.72 8.23 -25.57
C GLU A 90 2.93 7.30 -24.62
N GLN A 91 2.12 7.87 -23.74
CA GLN A 91 1.27 7.11 -22.82
C GLN A 91 0.25 6.28 -23.61
N THR A 92 0.27 4.97 -23.46
CA THR A 92 -0.71 4.08 -24.09
C THR A 92 -1.99 3.95 -23.26
N SER A 93 -3.10 3.58 -23.92
CA SER A 93 -4.35 3.27 -23.19
C SER A 93 -4.18 2.03 -22.32
N GLU A 94 -3.43 1.06 -22.79
CA GLU A 94 -3.14 -0.21 -22.09
C GLU A 94 -2.39 0.04 -20.78
N ASP A 95 -1.40 0.92 -20.77
CA ASP A 95 -0.66 1.30 -19.55
C ASP A 95 -1.55 2.02 -18.54
N LEU A 96 -2.41 2.93 -19.04
CA LEU A 96 -3.39 3.63 -18.22
C LEU A 96 -4.39 2.65 -17.60
N ASP A 97 -4.96 1.76 -18.42
CA ASP A 97 -5.95 0.77 -18.00
C ASP A 97 -5.36 -0.19 -16.97
N LEU A 98 -4.15 -0.72 -17.21
CA LEU A 98 -3.47 -1.60 -16.27
C LEU A 98 -3.17 -0.91 -14.94
N THR A 99 -2.63 0.31 -15.00
CA THR A 99 -2.30 1.07 -13.79
C THR A 99 -3.55 1.36 -12.95
N LEU A 100 -4.65 1.78 -13.58
CA LEU A 100 -5.90 2.02 -12.87
C LEU A 100 -6.57 0.72 -12.40
N ALA A 101 -6.50 -0.35 -13.19
CA ALA A 101 -7.04 -1.65 -12.80
C ALA A 101 -6.38 -2.18 -11.52
N VAL A 102 -5.05 -2.14 -11.43
CA VAL A 102 -4.33 -2.63 -10.26
C VAL A 102 -4.44 -1.65 -9.09
N ASN A 103 -4.01 -0.38 -9.29
CA ASN A 103 -3.80 0.55 -8.19
C ASN A 103 -5.10 1.10 -7.61
N VAL A 104 -6.18 1.18 -8.41
CA VAL A 104 -7.45 1.78 -8.00
C VAL A 104 -8.54 0.73 -7.87
N LYS A 105 -8.87 0.03 -8.96
CA LYS A 105 -9.93 -0.97 -8.94
C LYS A 105 -9.57 -2.14 -8.02
N GLY A 106 -8.31 -2.61 -8.04
CA GLY A 106 -7.83 -3.69 -7.16
C GLY A 106 -7.97 -3.34 -5.68
N LEU A 107 -7.58 -2.11 -5.29
CA LEU A 107 -7.81 -1.60 -3.93
C LEU A 107 -9.29 -1.61 -3.56
N VAL A 108 -10.17 -1.13 -4.46
CA VAL A 108 -11.62 -1.12 -4.23
C VAL A 108 -12.16 -2.54 -4.07
N ASN A 109 -11.74 -3.48 -4.92
CA ASN A 109 -12.14 -4.88 -4.82
C ASN A 109 -11.77 -5.46 -3.43
N CYS A 110 -10.55 -5.21 -2.95
CA CYS A 110 -10.09 -5.67 -1.64
C CYS A 110 -10.90 -5.04 -0.49
N CYS A 111 -11.16 -3.72 -0.56
CA CYS A 111 -11.98 -3.04 0.44
C CYS A 111 -13.43 -3.56 0.45
N GLN A 112 -14.05 -3.74 -0.72
CA GLN A 112 -15.41 -4.28 -0.84
C GLN A 112 -15.53 -5.69 -0.28
N ALA A 113 -14.48 -6.51 -0.41
CA ALA A 113 -14.46 -7.85 0.14
C ALA A 113 -14.21 -7.85 1.66
N ALA A 114 -13.31 -6.99 2.17
CA ALA A 114 -12.89 -7.00 3.58
C ALA A 114 -13.88 -6.27 4.52
N ILE A 115 -14.41 -5.12 4.10
CA ILE A 115 -15.27 -4.27 4.95
C ILE A 115 -16.47 -5.00 5.53
N PRO A 116 -17.22 -5.84 4.78
CA PRO A 116 -18.35 -6.58 5.37
C PRO A 116 -17.97 -7.44 6.57
N HIS A 117 -16.78 -8.04 6.57
CA HIS A 117 -16.28 -8.84 7.70
C HIS A 117 -15.90 -7.96 8.89
N MET A 118 -15.24 -6.81 8.65
CA MET A 118 -14.92 -5.83 9.70
C MET A 118 -16.20 -5.25 10.33
N LEU A 119 -17.25 -5.01 9.56
CA LEU A 119 -18.54 -4.56 10.08
C LEU A 119 -19.19 -5.58 11.03
N GLN A 120 -19.06 -6.88 10.74
CA GLN A 120 -19.59 -7.96 11.57
C GLN A 120 -18.88 -8.08 12.92
N THR A 121 -17.59 -7.73 12.98
CA THR A 121 -16.76 -7.81 14.18
C THR A 121 -16.64 -6.49 14.95
N GLY A 122 -17.25 -5.42 14.42
CA GLY A 122 -17.39 -4.14 15.13
C GLY A 122 -16.27 -3.14 14.87
N GLY A 123 -15.47 -3.32 13.83
CA GLY A 123 -14.44 -2.37 13.43
C GLY A 123 -13.22 -3.00 12.75
N GLY A 124 -12.22 -2.18 12.46
CA GLY A 124 -11.00 -2.65 11.82
C GLY A 124 -10.08 -1.50 11.39
N ALA A 125 -8.97 -1.84 10.73
CA ALA A 125 -8.04 -0.88 10.17
C ALA A 125 -7.70 -1.21 8.71
N ILE A 126 -7.80 -0.23 7.82
CA ILE A 126 -7.37 -0.35 6.43
C ILE A 126 -6.23 0.64 6.20
N VAL A 127 -5.12 0.15 5.67
CA VAL A 127 -3.98 0.98 5.27
C VAL A 127 -3.74 0.82 3.78
N ASN A 128 -3.84 1.93 3.06
CA ASN A 128 -3.62 1.99 1.63
C ASN A 128 -2.20 2.51 1.35
N VAL A 129 -1.37 1.73 0.66
CA VAL A 129 -0.05 2.19 0.24
C VAL A 129 -0.20 3.03 -1.04
N ALA A 130 -0.27 4.34 -0.84
CA ALA A 130 -0.31 5.32 -1.92
C ALA A 130 1.09 5.58 -2.49
N SER A 131 1.53 6.79 -2.49
CA SER A 131 2.86 7.28 -2.86
C SER A 131 2.94 8.78 -2.55
N LEU A 132 4.13 9.34 -2.48
CA LEU A 132 4.36 10.77 -2.59
C LEU A 132 3.66 11.36 -3.83
N CYS A 133 3.59 10.60 -4.94
CA CYS A 133 2.86 10.96 -6.15
C CYS A 133 1.33 11.05 -5.96
N GLY A 134 0.79 10.63 -4.83
CA GLY A 134 -0.61 10.87 -4.45
C GLY A 134 -0.84 12.20 -3.72
N LEU A 135 0.23 12.91 -3.36
CA LEU A 135 0.20 14.21 -2.69
C LEU A 135 0.63 15.35 -3.63
N ARG A 136 1.56 15.07 -4.54
CA ARG A 136 2.05 16.02 -5.55
C ARG A 136 2.52 15.29 -6.80
N ALA A 137 2.52 15.97 -7.94
CA ALA A 137 3.16 15.46 -9.15
C ALA A 137 4.69 15.59 -9.04
N LEU A 138 5.40 14.60 -9.58
CA LEU A 138 6.84 14.60 -9.69
C LEU A 138 7.25 14.52 -11.17
N PRO A 139 8.36 15.16 -11.56
CA PRO A 139 8.94 14.97 -12.89
C PRO A 139 9.28 13.50 -13.16
N ALA A 140 9.30 13.12 -14.43
CA ALA A 140 9.70 11.78 -14.89
C ALA A 140 8.90 10.60 -14.32
N ILE A 141 7.73 10.84 -13.74
CA ILE A 141 6.81 9.80 -13.27
C ILE A 141 5.65 9.66 -14.25
N PRO A 142 5.25 8.44 -14.64
CA PRO A 142 4.10 8.20 -15.51
C PRO A 142 2.83 8.89 -15.01
N HIS A 143 2.12 9.56 -15.93
CA HIS A 143 0.89 10.29 -15.57
C HIS A 143 -0.19 9.36 -15.00
N ALA A 144 -0.32 8.15 -15.56
CA ALA A 144 -1.25 7.13 -15.06
C ALA A 144 -0.98 6.77 -13.60
N TYR A 145 0.31 6.60 -13.25
CA TYR A 145 0.72 6.29 -11.87
C TYR A 145 0.34 7.44 -10.93
N THR A 146 0.72 8.67 -11.27
CA THR A 146 0.37 9.86 -10.48
C THR A 146 -1.14 9.95 -10.27
N ALA A 147 -1.93 9.86 -11.35
CA ALA A 147 -3.39 9.91 -11.28
C ALA A 147 -3.96 8.79 -10.37
N SER A 148 -3.43 7.57 -10.50
CA SER A 148 -3.86 6.43 -9.66
C SER A 148 -3.58 6.66 -8.18
N LYS A 149 -2.43 7.24 -7.83
CA LYS A 149 -2.04 7.47 -6.43
C LYS A 149 -2.81 8.65 -5.80
N PHE A 150 -3.17 9.69 -6.57
CA PHE A 150 -4.16 10.69 -6.13
C PHE A 150 -5.53 10.07 -5.89
N ALA A 151 -5.96 9.16 -6.76
CA ALA A 151 -7.22 8.44 -6.57
C ALA A 151 -7.22 7.60 -5.29
N VAL A 152 -6.11 6.91 -4.96
CA VAL A 152 -5.95 6.15 -3.70
C VAL A 152 -6.13 7.06 -2.48
N VAL A 153 -5.50 8.25 -2.48
CA VAL A 153 -5.66 9.22 -1.39
C VAL A 153 -7.11 9.74 -1.31
N GLY A 154 -7.74 10.02 -2.45
CA GLY A 154 -9.14 10.43 -2.51
C GLY A 154 -10.09 9.36 -1.96
N LEU A 155 -9.92 8.10 -2.40
CA LEU A 155 -10.68 6.95 -1.90
C LEU A 155 -10.48 6.73 -0.40
N THR A 156 -9.25 6.86 0.09
CA THR A 156 -8.94 6.75 1.52
C THR A 156 -9.76 7.73 2.34
N LYS A 157 -9.79 8.99 1.94
CA LYS A 157 -10.56 10.04 2.64
C LYS A 157 -12.06 9.82 2.57
N SER A 158 -12.58 9.45 1.41
CA SER A 158 -14.01 9.18 1.20
C SER A 158 -14.49 7.99 2.04
N MET A 159 -13.78 6.86 1.97
CA MET A 159 -14.13 5.67 2.74
C MET A 159 -13.96 5.88 4.26
N ALA A 160 -12.99 6.67 4.70
CA ALA A 160 -12.81 7.01 6.11
C ALA A 160 -14.02 7.76 6.69
N LEU A 161 -14.64 8.64 5.91
CA LEU A 161 -15.88 9.33 6.31
C LEU A 161 -17.08 8.38 6.35
N GLU A 162 -17.17 7.49 5.38
CA GLU A 162 -18.28 6.53 5.26
C GLU A 162 -18.26 5.50 6.40
N PHE A 163 -17.10 4.88 6.67
CA PHE A 163 -16.98 3.76 7.59
C PHE A 163 -16.45 4.13 8.98
N GLY A 164 -16.06 5.39 9.23
CA GLY A 164 -15.68 5.89 10.55
C GLY A 164 -16.74 5.66 11.63
N PRO A 165 -18.05 5.89 11.38
CA PRO A 165 -19.12 5.57 12.33
C PRO A 165 -19.21 4.09 12.73
N ASN A 166 -18.62 3.20 11.93
CA ASN A 166 -18.55 1.77 12.17
C ASN A 166 -17.23 1.33 12.81
N HIS A 167 -16.42 2.25 13.30
CA HIS A 167 -15.11 2.00 13.90
C HIS A 167 -14.08 1.37 12.94
N ILE A 168 -14.25 1.55 11.62
CA ILE A 168 -13.25 1.17 10.62
C ILE A 168 -12.41 2.39 10.30
N ARG A 169 -11.13 2.36 10.68
CA ARG A 169 -10.17 3.43 10.38
C ARG A 169 -9.52 3.14 9.03
N ILE A 170 -9.45 4.14 8.17
CA ILE A 170 -8.89 3.99 6.81
C ILE A 170 -7.90 5.11 6.57
N ASN A 171 -6.63 4.76 6.37
CA ASN A 171 -5.55 5.73 6.19
C ASN A 171 -4.68 5.36 4.98
N ALA A 172 -3.96 6.32 4.45
CA ALA A 172 -2.95 6.11 3.42
C ALA A 172 -1.55 6.38 3.97
N VAL A 173 -0.60 5.53 3.59
CA VAL A 173 0.83 5.80 3.70
C VAL A 173 1.30 6.27 2.32
N CYS A 174 2.07 7.35 2.28
CA CYS A 174 2.57 7.96 1.04
C CYS A 174 4.11 7.89 1.03
N PRO A 175 4.71 6.75 0.62
CA PRO A 175 6.15 6.63 0.55
C PRO A 175 6.75 7.57 -0.50
N GLY A 176 7.93 8.12 -0.21
CA GLY A 176 8.81 8.75 -1.18
C GLY A 176 9.66 7.71 -1.91
N SER A 177 10.96 7.96 -1.99
CA SER A 177 11.93 6.98 -2.47
C SER A 177 12.11 5.88 -1.43
N VAL A 178 11.91 4.62 -1.85
CA VAL A 178 12.06 3.43 -0.99
C VAL A 178 12.95 2.43 -1.69
N ASP A 179 13.92 1.88 -0.98
CA ASP A 179 14.90 0.92 -1.52
C ASP A 179 14.23 -0.42 -1.87
N THR A 180 13.72 -0.48 -3.10
CA THR A 180 12.98 -1.60 -3.66
C THR A 180 13.36 -1.80 -5.12
N GLN A 181 12.98 -2.94 -5.71
CA GLN A 181 13.15 -3.18 -7.14
C GLN A 181 12.49 -2.10 -8.01
N MET A 182 11.36 -1.52 -7.57
CA MET A 182 10.68 -0.44 -8.30
C MET A 182 11.56 0.81 -8.36
N ARG A 183 12.24 1.17 -7.26
CA ARG A 183 13.20 2.28 -7.23
C ARG A 183 14.40 2.01 -8.15
N SER A 184 14.98 0.81 -8.07
CA SER A 184 16.13 0.46 -8.93
C SER A 184 15.80 0.62 -10.41
N LYS A 185 14.59 0.22 -10.84
CA LYS A 185 14.12 0.44 -12.22
C LYS A 185 13.96 1.93 -12.55
N ALA A 186 13.42 2.73 -11.62
CA ALA A 186 13.26 4.16 -11.82
C ALA A 186 14.62 4.88 -11.94
N ILE A 187 15.60 4.52 -11.12
CA ILE A 187 16.98 5.03 -11.21
C ILE A 187 17.63 4.66 -12.54
N SER A 188 17.47 3.41 -13.00
CA SER A 188 17.99 2.99 -14.32
C SER A 188 17.38 3.80 -15.45
N LEU A 189 16.07 4.05 -15.41
CA LEU A 189 15.39 4.85 -16.41
C LEU A 189 15.86 6.32 -16.38
N LEU A 190 16.03 6.89 -15.19
CA LEU A 190 16.57 8.25 -15.03
C LEU A 190 17.98 8.36 -15.62
N ALA A 191 18.86 7.39 -15.34
CA ALA A 191 20.21 7.34 -15.89
C ALA A 191 20.23 7.32 -17.44
N GLU A 192 19.34 6.52 -18.04
CA GLU A 192 19.19 6.46 -19.49
C GLU A 192 18.68 7.80 -20.09
N GLN A 193 17.66 8.40 -19.48
CA GLN A 193 17.05 9.65 -19.96
C GLN A 193 18.01 10.83 -19.87
N GLU A 194 18.78 10.92 -18.79
CA GLU A 194 19.73 12.02 -18.58
C GLU A 194 21.11 11.74 -19.17
N GLY A 195 21.39 10.51 -19.64
CA GLY A 195 22.69 10.11 -20.18
C GLY A 195 23.81 10.15 -19.14
N ILE A 196 23.50 9.82 -17.88
CA ILE A 196 24.43 9.83 -16.74
C ILE A 196 24.66 8.41 -16.20
N SER A 197 25.61 8.25 -15.27
CA SER A 197 25.83 6.97 -14.62
C SER A 197 24.70 6.62 -13.64
N LEU A 198 24.56 5.34 -13.28
CA LEU A 198 23.59 4.91 -12.25
C LEU A 198 23.90 5.57 -10.90
N GLU A 199 25.18 5.75 -10.56
CA GLU A 199 25.62 6.40 -9.33
C GLU A 199 25.21 7.87 -9.31
N ASP A 200 25.38 8.59 -10.42
CA ASP A 200 24.97 10.00 -10.52
C ASP A 200 23.45 10.14 -10.48
N ALA A 201 22.69 9.22 -11.11
CA ALA A 201 21.23 9.21 -11.07
C ALA A 201 20.72 8.96 -9.65
N GLU A 202 21.33 8.03 -8.90
CA GLU A 202 21.01 7.77 -7.51
C GLU A 202 21.36 8.95 -6.60
N ALA A 203 22.52 9.59 -6.82
CA ALA A 203 22.92 10.80 -6.11
C ALA A 203 21.95 11.97 -6.38
N LEU A 204 21.51 12.12 -7.63
CA LEU A 204 20.55 13.15 -8.02
C LEU A 204 19.21 12.95 -7.31
N GLU A 205 18.65 11.73 -7.32
CA GLU A 205 17.43 11.41 -6.58
C GLU A 205 17.61 11.64 -5.07
N THR A 206 18.67 11.11 -4.49
CA THR A 206 18.96 11.21 -3.06
C THR A 206 19.11 12.65 -2.61
N SER A 207 19.63 13.55 -3.46
CA SER A 207 19.74 14.98 -3.17
C SER A 207 18.39 15.66 -2.90
N THR A 208 17.29 15.06 -3.35
CA THR A 208 15.93 15.56 -3.10
C THR A 208 15.36 15.13 -1.75
N ILE A 209 16.04 14.22 -1.04
CA ILE A 209 15.60 13.66 0.24
C ILE A 209 16.30 14.41 1.38
N SER A 210 15.54 15.13 2.20
CA SER A 210 16.13 15.95 3.28
C SER A 210 16.92 15.13 4.31
N LEU A 211 16.52 13.88 4.56
CA LEU A 211 17.26 12.95 5.45
C LEU A 211 18.48 12.32 4.78
N GLY A 212 18.71 12.54 3.47
CA GLY A 212 19.90 12.14 2.76
C GLY A 212 19.96 10.67 2.33
N SER A 213 18.90 9.90 2.47
CA SER A 213 18.81 8.51 2.02
C SER A 213 17.38 8.10 1.69
N ALA A 214 17.22 7.17 0.75
CA ALA A 214 15.95 6.50 0.52
C ALA A 214 15.50 5.76 1.78
N ALA A 215 14.20 5.68 2.01
CA ALA A 215 13.64 4.87 3.08
C ALA A 215 13.82 3.37 2.79
N THR A 216 13.97 2.57 3.82
CA THR A 216 13.88 1.12 3.71
C THR A 216 12.41 0.66 3.69
N PRO A 217 12.08 -0.51 3.11
CA PRO A 217 10.73 -1.09 3.22
C PRO A 217 10.25 -1.22 4.67
N SER A 218 11.15 -1.52 5.61
CA SER A 218 10.83 -1.65 7.04
C SER A 218 10.43 -0.33 7.69
N GLU A 219 10.99 0.80 7.29
CA GLU A 219 10.60 2.13 7.80
C GLU A 219 9.19 2.50 7.35
N VAL A 220 8.82 2.17 6.11
CA VAL A 220 7.43 2.32 5.64
C VAL A 220 6.49 1.36 6.39
N ALA A 221 6.91 0.10 6.54
CA ALA A 221 6.14 -0.94 7.23
C ALA A 221 5.87 -0.60 8.71
N ALA A 222 6.80 0.08 9.39
CA ALA A 222 6.60 0.54 10.75
C ALA A 222 5.41 1.51 10.87
N VAL A 223 5.23 2.42 9.88
CA VAL A 223 4.08 3.33 9.85
C VAL A 223 2.79 2.56 9.51
N VAL A 224 2.85 1.59 8.61
CA VAL A 224 1.71 0.70 8.30
C VAL A 224 1.24 -0.03 9.56
N ALA A 225 2.16 -0.67 10.28
CA ALA A 225 1.86 -1.40 11.50
C ALA A 225 1.34 -0.49 12.63
N PHE A 226 1.90 0.73 12.78
CA PHE A 226 1.36 1.74 13.69
C PHE A 226 -0.09 2.10 13.35
N LEU A 227 -0.41 2.33 12.07
CA LEU A 227 -1.77 2.66 11.65
C LEU A 227 -2.77 1.52 11.83
N CYS A 228 -2.32 0.27 11.81
CA CYS A 228 -3.15 -0.89 12.14
C CYS A 228 -3.38 -1.04 13.65
N SER A 229 -2.53 -0.48 14.49
CA SER A 229 -2.56 -0.65 15.95
C SER A 229 -3.56 0.27 16.65
N GLU A 230 -3.86 -0.01 17.91
CA GLU A 230 -4.68 0.83 18.81
C GLU A 230 -4.04 2.20 19.09
N ASN A 231 -2.72 2.34 18.93
CA ASN A 231 -2.03 3.61 19.10
C ASN A 231 -2.46 4.65 18.06
N ALA A 232 -3.10 4.21 16.97
CA ALA A 232 -3.65 5.07 15.91
C ALA A 232 -5.19 5.23 16.03
N ALA A 233 -5.81 4.99 17.19
CA ALA A 233 -7.26 4.95 17.37
C ALA A 233 -8.00 6.23 16.92
N GLN A 234 -7.35 7.38 16.94
CA GLN A 234 -7.93 8.66 16.50
C GLN A 234 -7.41 9.13 15.13
N ILE A 235 -6.76 8.23 14.37
CA ILE A 235 -6.24 8.54 13.04
C ILE A 235 -7.09 7.82 11.99
N THR A 236 -7.86 8.57 11.21
CA THR A 236 -8.59 8.10 10.04
C THR A 236 -8.69 9.19 8.98
N GLY A 237 -8.69 8.82 7.69
CA GLY A 237 -8.69 9.76 6.56
C GLY A 237 -7.35 10.46 6.32
N ALA A 238 -6.30 10.10 7.06
CA ALA A 238 -4.99 10.69 6.90
C ALA A 238 -4.25 10.14 5.67
N ALA A 239 -3.41 10.98 5.05
CA ALA A 239 -2.42 10.58 4.06
C ALA A 239 -1.05 10.98 4.62
N ILE A 240 -0.29 9.99 5.09
CA ILE A 240 0.94 10.20 5.88
C ILE A 240 2.15 10.02 4.99
N PRO A 241 2.95 11.06 4.71
CA PRO A 241 4.20 10.92 3.98
C PRO A 241 5.24 10.15 4.80
N VAL A 242 5.94 9.24 4.13
CA VAL A 242 7.13 8.52 4.65
C VAL A 242 8.19 8.66 3.58
N ASP A 243 8.79 9.84 3.49
CA ASP A 243 9.50 10.30 2.31
C ASP A 243 10.85 10.97 2.62
N GLY A 244 11.31 10.90 3.86
CA GLY A 244 12.55 11.51 4.28
C GLY A 244 12.59 13.03 4.09
N GLY A 245 11.42 13.69 3.97
CA GLY A 245 11.29 15.13 3.76
C GLY A 245 11.33 15.55 2.29
N MET A 246 11.13 14.65 1.33
CA MET A 246 11.00 14.99 -0.11
C MET A 246 9.82 15.92 -0.38
N THR A 247 8.75 15.86 0.40
CA THR A 247 7.61 16.80 0.31
C THR A 247 7.89 18.12 0.99
N GLY A 248 8.93 18.24 1.77
CA GLY A 248 9.44 19.37 2.53
C GLY A 248 8.62 20.65 2.52
N GLY A 249 7.59 20.71 3.36
CA GLY A 249 6.89 21.96 3.60
C GLY A 249 5.66 22.20 2.73
N PHE A 250 4.73 21.28 2.70
CA PHE A 250 3.35 21.53 2.29
C PHE A 250 2.47 21.81 3.49
#